data_9dabea3abcd15ecd04756e0e89662dec
#
_entry.id   9dabea3abcd15ecd04756e0e89662dec
#
_cell.length_a   1.000
_cell.length_b   1.000
_cell.length_c   1.000
_cell.angle_alpha   90.00
_cell.angle_beta   90.00
_cell.angle_gamma   90.00
#
_symmetry.space_group_name_H-M   'P 1'
#
loop_
_entity.id
_entity.type
_entity.pdbx_description
1 polymer ?
#
loop_
_entity_poly.entity_id
_entity_poly.type
_entity_poly.pdbx_seq_one_letter_code
_entity_poly.pdbx_strand_id
1 'polypeptide(L)'
;MLFTAVWAIALLVQALTIASAVGTAGAAMLLPLLWIPLAMQVYARLKRAPGRPPTLLVLRVFQRDAQVQGLFDQVIERWRLSGNTVLIAGTDLADRTLDADDIFTFLDGGLAARFIRSAADVAPRLAALDLERDADGRFRVNECYCHDTTWQAALQALVGRSDVVLMDLRGFQAHNAGCRYELGTLASASRALRVVVLSDGQTDRAAAAQAIAHAAPGRFEWLDIARNGARERRAVLAALFG
;
A
#
# COMPACT_ATOMS: atom_id res chain seq x y z
N MET A 1 -22.30 -8.03 -20.38
CA MET A 1 -23.55 -8.71 -20.78
C MET A 1 -23.70 -8.86 -22.30
N LEU A 2 -23.55 -7.80 -23.11
CA LEU A 2 -23.72 -7.88 -24.58
C LEU A 2 -22.80 -8.94 -25.22
N PHE A 3 -21.51 -8.97 -24.88
CA PHE A 3 -20.56 -9.95 -25.43
C PHE A 3 -20.98 -11.40 -25.13
N THR A 4 -21.45 -11.68 -23.91
CA THR A 4 -21.88 -13.02 -23.50
C THR A 4 -23.12 -13.49 -24.29
N ALA A 5 -24.05 -12.58 -24.53
CA ALA A 5 -25.23 -12.87 -25.32
C ALA A 5 -24.87 -13.16 -26.78
N VAL A 6 -24.02 -12.32 -27.39
CA VAL A 6 -23.55 -12.53 -28.78
C VAL A 6 -22.79 -13.85 -28.89
N TRP A 7 -21.92 -14.17 -27.92
CA TRP A 7 -21.18 -15.43 -27.91
C TRP A 7 -22.10 -16.66 -27.79
N ALA A 8 -23.11 -16.59 -26.90
CA ALA A 8 -24.10 -17.68 -26.76
C ALA A 8 -24.93 -17.90 -28.02
N ILE A 9 -25.35 -16.83 -28.69
CA ILE A 9 -26.07 -16.91 -29.95
C ILE A 9 -25.19 -17.55 -31.04
N ALA A 10 -23.93 -17.11 -31.16
CA ALA A 10 -22.98 -17.67 -32.10
C ALA A 10 -22.75 -19.18 -31.89
N LEU A 11 -22.58 -19.60 -30.64
CA LEU A 11 -22.44 -21.01 -30.29
C LEU A 11 -23.71 -21.82 -30.62
N LEU A 12 -24.90 -21.27 -30.35
CA LEU A 12 -26.16 -21.93 -30.67
C LEU A 12 -26.32 -22.13 -32.19
N VAL A 13 -26.04 -21.11 -32.99
CA VAL A 13 -26.07 -21.22 -34.44
C VAL A 13 -25.10 -22.26 -34.96
N GLN A 14 -23.86 -22.27 -34.46
CA GLN A 14 -22.85 -23.25 -34.83
C GLN A 14 -23.27 -24.68 -34.40
N ALA A 15 -23.82 -24.83 -33.18
CA ALA A 15 -24.31 -26.12 -32.71
C ALA A 15 -25.43 -26.69 -33.59
N LEU A 16 -26.39 -25.86 -34.00
CA LEU A 16 -27.47 -26.26 -34.90
C LEU A 16 -26.94 -26.64 -36.28
N THR A 17 -25.97 -25.89 -36.81
CA THR A 17 -25.36 -26.16 -38.12
C THR A 17 -24.60 -27.51 -38.09
N ILE A 18 -23.79 -27.74 -37.02
CA ILE A 18 -23.05 -29.00 -36.89
C ILE A 18 -24.00 -30.17 -36.62
N ALA A 19 -25.03 -29.97 -35.80
CA ALA A 19 -26.01 -31.01 -35.54
C ALA A 19 -26.77 -31.45 -36.79
N SER A 20 -27.06 -30.50 -37.72
CA SER A 20 -27.69 -30.80 -38.97
C SER A 20 -26.77 -31.56 -39.95
N ALA A 21 -25.46 -31.34 -39.88
CA ALA A 21 -24.49 -31.92 -40.81
C ALA A 21 -23.90 -33.24 -40.30
N VAL A 22 -23.64 -33.42 -39.00
CA VAL A 22 -22.86 -34.53 -38.43
C VAL A 22 -23.63 -35.21 -37.30
N GLY A 23 -24.80 -34.70 -36.92
CA GLY A 23 -25.60 -35.19 -35.80
C GLY A 23 -25.27 -34.52 -34.46
N THR A 24 -26.08 -34.82 -33.43
CA THR A 24 -26.02 -34.19 -32.13
C THR A 24 -24.69 -34.43 -31.37
N ALA A 25 -24.04 -35.56 -31.62
CA ALA A 25 -22.71 -35.87 -31.02
C ALA A 25 -21.63 -34.88 -31.47
N GLY A 26 -21.67 -34.41 -32.72
CA GLY A 26 -20.76 -33.40 -33.24
C GLY A 26 -20.98 -32.03 -32.59
N ALA A 27 -22.25 -31.67 -32.35
CA ALA A 27 -22.57 -30.42 -31.66
C ALA A 27 -22.04 -30.37 -30.19
N ALA A 28 -21.99 -31.53 -29.52
CA ALA A 28 -21.44 -31.62 -28.16
C ALA A 28 -19.97 -31.17 -28.07
N MET A 29 -19.19 -31.23 -29.14
CA MET A 29 -17.80 -30.76 -29.17
C MET A 29 -17.69 -29.24 -28.97
N LEU A 30 -18.79 -28.46 -29.10
CA LEU A 30 -18.79 -27.03 -28.82
C LEU A 30 -19.00 -26.68 -27.34
N LEU A 31 -19.41 -27.64 -26.49
CA LEU A 31 -19.65 -27.41 -25.07
C LEU A 31 -18.45 -26.78 -24.34
N PRO A 32 -17.17 -27.20 -24.59
CA PRO A 32 -16.02 -26.55 -23.97
C PRO A 32 -15.91 -25.05 -24.24
N LEU A 33 -16.45 -24.57 -25.36
CA LEU A 33 -16.39 -23.13 -25.70
C LEU A 33 -17.31 -22.29 -24.81
N LEU A 34 -18.30 -22.87 -24.13
CA LEU A 34 -19.13 -22.18 -23.12
C LEU A 34 -18.31 -21.74 -21.90
N TRP A 35 -17.15 -22.37 -21.68
CA TRP A 35 -16.24 -21.95 -20.60
C TRP A 35 -15.68 -20.55 -20.81
N ILE A 36 -15.51 -20.10 -22.07
CA ILE A 36 -14.91 -18.77 -22.37
C ILE A 36 -15.73 -17.65 -21.77
N PRO A 37 -17.06 -17.50 -22.04
CA PRO A 37 -17.83 -16.41 -21.43
C PRO A 37 -17.95 -16.55 -19.91
N LEU A 38 -17.98 -17.78 -19.39
CA LEU A 38 -17.96 -18.01 -17.93
C LEU A 38 -16.66 -17.54 -17.31
N ALA A 39 -15.52 -17.92 -17.88
CA ALA A 39 -14.20 -17.47 -17.43
C ALA A 39 -14.08 -15.93 -17.52
N MET A 40 -14.57 -15.31 -18.57
CA MET A 40 -14.60 -13.86 -18.71
C MET A 40 -15.47 -13.17 -17.64
N GLN A 41 -16.64 -13.76 -17.31
CA GLN A 41 -17.50 -13.23 -16.24
C GLN A 41 -16.84 -13.36 -14.87
N VAL A 42 -16.24 -14.51 -14.57
CA VAL A 42 -15.49 -14.74 -13.33
C VAL A 42 -14.32 -13.76 -13.25
N TYR A 43 -13.54 -13.63 -14.33
CA TYR A 43 -12.44 -12.68 -14.41
C TYR A 43 -12.91 -11.23 -14.23
N ALA A 44 -14.01 -10.83 -14.86
CA ALA A 44 -14.58 -9.50 -14.71
C ALA A 44 -15.10 -9.23 -13.29
N ARG A 45 -15.62 -10.26 -12.60
CA ARG A 45 -16.01 -10.17 -11.18
C ARG A 45 -14.80 -10.08 -10.24
N LEU A 46 -13.77 -10.85 -10.52
CA LEU A 46 -12.51 -10.82 -9.77
C LEU A 46 -11.76 -9.50 -9.99
N LYS A 47 -11.82 -8.94 -11.21
CA LYS A 47 -11.25 -7.62 -11.53
C LYS A 47 -12.05 -6.44 -10.95
N ARG A 48 -13.29 -6.64 -10.62
CA ARG A 48 -14.06 -5.64 -9.87
C ARG A 48 -13.58 -5.69 -8.42
N ALA A 49 -12.42 -5.12 -8.15
CA ALA A 49 -12.07 -4.70 -6.80
C ALA A 49 -13.08 -3.62 -6.41
N PRO A 50 -14.00 -3.88 -5.50
CA PRO A 50 -14.93 -2.86 -5.07
C PRO A 50 -14.17 -1.90 -4.16
N GLY A 51 -14.07 -0.66 -4.55
CA GLY A 51 -13.58 0.37 -3.69
C GLY A 51 -12.21 0.94 -4.08
N ARG A 52 -11.87 2.02 -3.44
CA ARG A 52 -10.57 2.67 -3.49
C ARG A 52 -9.51 1.69 -2.98
N PRO A 53 -8.38 1.51 -3.68
CA PRO A 53 -7.29 0.70 -3.18
C PRO A 53 -6.81 1.23 -1.82
N PRO A 54 -6.53 0.33 -0.86
CA PRO A 54 -6.09 0.74 0.47
C PRO A 54 -4.74 1.46 0.38
N THR A 55 -4.55 2.43 1.27
CA THR A 55 -3.32 3.21 1.35
C THR A 55 -2.55 2.84 2.62
N LEU A 56 -1.32 2.38 2.43
CA LEU A 56 -0.34 2.12 3.49
C LEU A 56 0.52 3.35 3.71
N LEU A 57 0.51 3.88 4.93
CA LEU A 57 1.48 4.87 5.37
C LEU A 57 2.63 4.14 6.09
N VAL A 58 3.86 4.41 5.68
CA VAL A 58 5.05 3.84 6.32
C VAL A 58 5.78 4.93 7.10
N LEU A 59 5.92 4.70 8.41
CA LEU A 59 6.65 5.55 9.35
C LEU A 59 7.85 4.79 9.88
N ARG A 60 9.04 5.37 9.77
CA ARG A 60 10.29 4.71 10.17
C ARG A 60 10.99 5.52 11.25
N VAL A 61 11.46 4.86 12.30
CA VAL A 61 12.53 5.41 13.12
C VAL A 61 13.83 5.30 12.32
N PHE A 62 14.55 6.41 12.21
CA PHE A 62 15.76 6.54 11.39
C PHE A 62 16.93 5.70 11.93
N GLN A 63 16.86 4.37 11.83
CA GLN A 63 18.01 3.51 12.05
C GLN A 63 18.59 3.02 10.72
N ARG A 64 19.91 3.21 10.59
CA ARG A 64 20.71 3.00 9.37
C ARG A 64 21.04 1.53 9.07
N ASP A 65 20.28 0.56 9.57
CA ASP A 65 20.62 -0.84 9.39
C ASP A 65 20.07 -1.33 8.04
N ALA A 66 20.97 -1.76 7.16
CA ALA A 66 20.62 -2.37 5.87
C ALA A 66 19.68 -3.58 6.02
N GLN A 67 19.74 -4.28 7.15
CA GLN A 67 18.82 -5.39 7.44
C GLN A 67 17.39 -4.90 7.67
N VAL A 68 17.21 -3.74 8.31
CA VAL A 68 15.90 -3.10 8.50
C VAL A 68 15.29 -2.74 7.16
N GLN A 69 16.07 -2.15 6.27
CA GLN A 69 15.64 -1.75 4.94
C GLN A 69 15.12 -2.95 4.13
N GLY A 70 15.83 -4.08 4.15
CA GLY A 70 15.42 -5.28 3.41
C GLY A 70 14.07 -5.88 3.84
N LEU A 71 13.64 -5.72 5.10
CA LEU A 71 12.30 -6.12 5.53
C LEU A 71 11.22 -5.24 4.88
N PHE A 72 11.41 -3.91 4.97
CA PHE A 72 10.47 -2.94 4.41
C PHE A 72 10.33 -3.09 2.91
N ASP A 73 11.44 -3.19 2.15
CA ASP A 73 11.41 -3.33 0.71
C ASP A 73 10.59 -4.54 0.29
N GLN A 74 10.78 -5.69 0.96
CA GLN A 74 10.04 -6.91 0.63
C GLN A 74 8.57 -6.85 1.05
N VAL A 75 8.24 -6.19 2.15
CA VAL A 75 6.85 -5.97 2.60
C VAL A 75 6.14 -5.01 1.66
N ILE A 76 6.78 -3.89 1.32
CA ILE A 76 6.25 -2.88 0.40
C ILE A 76 6.04 -3.49 -0.98
N GLU A 77 6.99 -4.26 -1.51
CA GLU A 77 6.84 -4.93 -2.81
C GLU A 77 5.62 -5.85 -2.88
N ARG A 78 5.29 -6.54 -1.79
CA ARG A 78 4.08 -7.36 -1.72
C ARG A 78 2.81 -6.53 -1.59
N TRP A 79 2.86 -5.46 -0.80
CA TRP A 79 1.72 -4.55 -0.63
C TRP A 79 1.33 -3.84 -1.92
N ARG A 80 2.30 -3.43 -2.73
CA ARG A 80 2.10 -2.74 -4.03
C ARG A 80 1.21 -3.50 -5.03
N LEU A 81 1.03 -4.80 -4.84
CA LEU A 81 0.07 -5.57 -5.64
C LEU A 81 -1.40 -5.28 -5.25
N SER A 82 -1.64 -4.75 -4.07
CA SER A 82 -2.97 -4.60 -3.47
C SER A 82 -3.37 -3.16 -3.19
N GLY A 83 -2.42 -2.28 -2.89
CA GLY A 83 -2.68 -0.92 -2.46
C GLY A 83 -1.52 0.05 -2.62
N ASN A 84 -1.84 1.32 -2.44
CA ASN A 84 -0.87 2.41 -2.50
C ASN A 84 0.05 2.41 -1.29
N THR A 85 1.26 2.91 -1.47
CA THR A 85 2.22 3.14 -0.37
C THR A 85 2.63 4.60 -0.38
N VAL A 86 2.65 5.22 0.81
CA VAL A 86 3.15 6.58 1.00
C VAL A 86 4.16 6.57 2.15
N LEU A 87 5.30 7.23 1.92
CA LEU A 87 6.34 7.45 2.91
C LEU A 87 6.48 8.95 3.19
N ILE A 88 6.84 9.27 4.43
CA ILE A 88 7.33 10.61 4.76
C ILE A 88 8.84 10.55 4.76
N ALA A 89 9.47 11.42 3.97
CA ALA A 89 10.92 11.53 3.88
C ALA A 89 11.35 12.93 4.38
N GLY A 90 12.27 12.96 5.34
CA GLY A 90 12.93 14.19 5.77
C GLY A 90 14.04 14.62 4.79
N THR A 91 14.61 15.79 5.02
CA THR A 91 15.73 16.34 4.23
C THR A 91 16.97 15.45 4.24
N ASP A 92 17.20 14.72 5.32
CA ASP A 92 18.31 13.78 5.49
C ASP A 92 18.14 12.48 4.70
N LEU A 93 16.91 12.12 4.35
CA LEU A 93 16.59 10.96 3.51
C LEU A 93 16.61 11.32 2.02
N ALA A 94 16.25 12.53 1.65
CA ALA A 94 16.26 12.99 0.26
C ALA A 94 17.65 12.85 -0.39
N ASP A 95 18.71 13.03 0.39
CA ASP A 95 20.09 12.88 -0.08
C ASP A 95 20.51 11.42 -0.33
N ARG A 96 19.69 10.43 0.02
CA ARG A 96 20.07 9.01 0.04
C ARG A 96 19.16 8.07 -0.74
N THR A 97 17.93 8.46 -1.00
CA THR A 97 16.92 7.66 -1.71
C THR A 97 16.62 8.21 -3.11
N LEU A 98 17.59 8.91 -3.72
CA LEU A 98 17.43 9.36 -5.10
C LEU A 98 17.30 8.13 -6.01
N ASP A 99 16.07 7.84 -6.42
CA ASP A 99 15.79 6.92 -7.51
C ASP A 99 16.25 7.56 -8.85
N ALA A 100 16.37 6.74 -9.90
CA ALA A 100 16.79 7.24 -11.21
C ALA A 100 15.91 8.40 -11.70
N ASP A 101 14.60 8.35 -11.46
CA ASP A 101 13.66 9.43 -11.77
C ASP A 101 13.90 10.70 -10.92
N ASP A 102 14.36 10.53 -9.68
CA ASP A 102 14.73 11.64 -8.81
C ASP A 102 16.03 12.29 -9.24
N ILE A 103 16.98 11.51 -9.76
CA ILE A 103 18.24 12.03 -10.35
C ILE A 103 17.92 12.92 -11.55
N PHE A 104 17.05 12.49 -12.46
CA PHE A 104 16.62 13.32 -13.60
C PHE A 104 15.90 14.59 -13.13
N THR A 105 15.02 14.47 -12.12
CA THR A 105 14.32 15.63 -11.53
C THR A 105 15.29 16.57 -10.82
N PHE A 106 16.34 16.06 -10.20
CA PHE A 106 17.42 16.85 -9.60
C PHE A 106 18.22 17.60 -10.65
N LEU A 107 18.59 16.93 -11.75
CA LEU A 107 19.31 17.54 -12.87
C LEU A 107 18.51 18.66 -13.53
N ASP A 108 17.18 18.54 -13.58
CA ASP A 108 16.27 19.57 -14.09
C ASP A 108 15.95 20.68 -13.06
N GLY A 109 16.57 20.64 -11.86
CA GLY A 109 16.29 21.60 -10.79
C GLY A 109 14.90 21.47 -10.15
N GLY A 110 14.14 20.42 -10.50
CA GLY A 110 12.76 20.22 -10.08
C GLY A 110 12.60 19.57 -8.68
N LEU A 111 13.68 19.01 -8.11
CA LEU A 111 13.61 18.30 -6.80
C LEU A 111 13.11 19.23 -5.69
N ALA A 112 13.54 20.50 -5.71
CA ALA A 112 13.07 21.49 -4.75
C ALA A 112 11.55 21.75 -4.82
N ALA A 113 10.92 21.50 -5.96
CA ALA A 113 9.46 21.63 -6.12
C ALA A 113 8.68 20.43 -5.53
N ARG A 114 9.36 19.31 -5.27
CA ARG A 114 8.75 18.12 -4.63
C ARG A 114 8.64 18.26 -3.11
N PHE A 115 9.38 19.18 -2.49
CA PHE A 115 9.33 19.40 -1.05
C PHE A 115 8.09 20.19 -0.61
N ILE A 116 7.48 19.75 0.47
CA ILE A 116 6.47 20.52 1.20
C ILE A 116 7.20 21.59 2.01
N ARG A 117 7.11 22.85 1.58
CA ARG A 117 7.80 23.98 2.20
C ARG A 117 6.96 24.71 3.24
N SER A 118 5.63 24.61 3.10
CA SER A 118 4.67 25.21 3.99
C SER A 118 3.46 24.31 4.22
N ALA A 119 2.68 24.57 5.25
CA ALA A 119 1.44 23.83 5.48
C ALA A 119 0.43 23.97 4.32
N ALA A 120 0.47 25.06 3.57
CA ALA A 120 -0.39 25.29 2.40
C ALA A 120 -0.04 24.35 1.24
N ASP A 121 1.20 23.87 1.14
CA ASP A 121 1.65 22.97 0.08
C ASP A 121 1.22 21.51 0.32
N VAL A 122 0.79 21.16 1.54
CA VAL A 122 0.42 19.78 1.89
C VAL A 122 -0.72 19.27 1.02
N ALA A 123 -1.83 20.01 0.93
CA ALA A 123 -3.01 19.55 0.19
C ALA A 123 -2.74 19.42 -1.32
N PRO A 124 -2.12 20.38 -2.01
CA PRO A 124 -1.72 20.23 -3.41
C PRO A 124 -0.77 19.05 -3.62
N ARG A 125 0.23 18.88 -2.75
CA ARG A 125 1.19 17.78 -2.87
C ARG A 125 0.53 16.41 -2.71
N LEU A 126 -0.36 16.25 -1.74
CA LEU A 126 -1.10 15.01 -1.54
C LEU A 126 -2.13 14.74 -2.67
N ALA A 127 -2.58 15.78 -3.37
CA ALA A 127 -3.42 15.61 -4.55
C ALA A 127 -2.63 15.17 -5.79
N ALA A 128 -1.32 15.44 -5.82
CA ALA A 128 -0.41 15.07 -6.90
C ALA A 128 0.22 13.68 -6.74
N LEU A 129 -0.11 12.95 -5.67
CA LEU A 129 0.36 11.56 -5.50
C LEU A 129 -0.19 10.68 -6.62
N ASP A 130 0.66 9.85 -7.20
CA ASP A 130 0.26 8.85 -8.18
C ASP A 130 -0.33 7.62 -7.48
N LEU A 131 -1.65 7.52 -7.48
CA LEU A 131 -2.40 6.46 -6.81
C LEU A 131 -2.97 5.44 -7.80
N GLU A 132 -2.59 5.52 -9.07
CA GLU A 132 -3.00 4.58 -10.10
C GLU A 132 -2.04 3.40 -10.20
N ARG A 133 -2.49 2.34 -10.85
CA ARG A 133 -1.65 1.17 -11.12
C ARG A 133 -0.80 1.42 -12.35
N ASP A 134 0.46 1.08 -12.25
CA ASP A 134 1.36 1.01 -13.39
C ASP A 134 0.97 -0.12 -14.37
N ALA A 135 1.58 -0.11 -15.55
CA ALA A 135 1.33 -1.12 -16.60
C ALA A 135 1.64 -2.56 -16.14
N ASP A 136 2.52 -2.74 -15.15
CA ASP A 136 2.85 -4.02 -14.54
C ASP A 136 1.82 -4.49 -13.48
N GLY A 137 0.78 -3.68 -13.24
CA GLY A 137 -0.31 -3.95 -12.29
C GLY A 137 0.01 -3.62 -10.84
N ARG A 138 1.16 -3.00 -10.54
CA ARG A 138 1.55 -2.57 -9.21
C ARG A 138 1.21 -1.11 -8.98
N PHE A 139 1.02 -0.75 -7.70
CA PHE A 139 0.92 0.64 -7.29
C PHE A 139 2.31 1.23 -7.02
N ARG A 140 2.46 2.52 -7.25
CA ARG A 140 3.71 3.22 -6.95
C ARG A 140 3.92 3.41 -5.45
N VAL A 141 5.19 3.52 -5.09
CA VAL A 141 5.59 4.03 -3.78
C VAL A 141 5.72 5.54 -3.93
N ASN A 142 4.89 6.27 -3.22
CA ASN A 142 4.89 7.72 -3.22
C ASN A 142 5.71 8.25 -2.04
N GLU A 143 6.62 9.17 -2.29
CA GLU A 143 7.39 9.82 -1.25
C GLU A 143 6.92 11.25 -1.04
N CYS A 144 6.72 11.60 0.22
CA CYS A 144 6.31 12.93 0.66
C CYS A 144 7.50 13.60 1.33
N TYR A 145 8.27 14.38 0.57
CA TYR A 145 9.44 15.09 1.07
C TYR A 145 9.02 16.27 1.90
N CYS A 146 9.48 16.33 3.16
CA CYS A 146 9.12 17.36 4.12
C CYS A 146 10.35 18.01 4.75
N HIS A 147 10.25 19.29 5.07
CA HIS A 147 11.17 19.94 5.98
C HIS A 147 10.78 19.67 7.45
N ASP A 148 11.72 19.89 8.37
CA ASP A 148 11.50 19.70 9.81
C ASP A 148 10.34 20.51 10.36
N THR A 149 9.94 21.58 9.67
CA THR A 149 8.80 22.43 10.04
C THR A 149 7.47 22.03 9.44
N THR A 150 7.45 21.11 8.46
CA THR A 150 6.24 20.76 7.68
C THR A 150 5.81 19.31 7.80
N TRP A 151 6.69 18.41 8.28
CA TRP A 151 6.41 16.98 8.35
C TRP A 151 5.21 16.65 9.26
N GLN A 152 4.98 17.42 10.31
CA GLN A 152 3.83 17.20 11.21
C GLN A 152 2.50 17.47 10.51
N ALA A 153 2.42 18.53 9.73
CA ALA A 153 1.22 18.84 8.94
C ALA A 153 0.98 17.78 7.85
N ALA A 154 2.05 17.33 7.19
CA ALA A 154 1.99 16.26 6.22
C ALA A 154 1.54 14.94 6.86
N LEU A 155 2.08 14.58 8.03
CA LEU A 155 1.70 13.40 8.79
C LEU A 155 0.20 13.40 9.12
N GLN A 156 -0.31 14.49 9.69
CA GLN A 156 -1.73 14.60 10.04
C GLN A 156 -2.63 14.41 8.82
N ALA A 157 -2.28 15.03 7.69
CA ALA A 157 -3.04 14.92 6.45
C ALA A 157 -2.97 13.50 5.85
N LEU A 158 -1.81 12.84 5.94
CA LEU A 158 -1.62 11.45 5.47
C LEU A 158 -2.36 10.46 6.36
N VAL A 159 -2.31 10.60 7.68
CA VAL A 159 -3.09 9.76 8.63
C VAL A 159 -4.58 9.84 8.31
N GLY A 160 -5.09 11.03 7.96
CA GLY A 160 -6.49 11.20 7.54
C GLY A 160 -6.86 10.50 6.22
N ARG A 161 -5.90 10.08 5.41
CA ARG A 161 -6.11 9.44 4.10
C ARG A 161 -5.70 7.97 4.05
N SER A 162 -4.93 7.50 5.04
CA SER A 162 -4.40 6.13 5.10
C SER A 162 -5.40 5.16 5.72
N ASP A 163 -5.34 3.92 5.31
CA ASP A 163 -6.19 2.83 5.83
C ASP A 163 -5.41 1.94 6.80
N VAL A 164 -4.11 1.78 6.54
CA VAL A 164 -3.18 1.02 7.37
C VAL A 164 -1.89 1.82 7.54
N VAL A 165 -1.29 1.72 8.71
CA VAL A 165 0.04 2.28 8.99
C VAL A 165 0.98 1.16 9.40
N LEU A 166 2.17 1.16 8.83
CA LEU A 166 3.30 0.36 9.29
C LEU A 166 4.30 1.29 9.97
N MET A 167 4.43 1.14 11.28
CA MET A 167 5.33 1.97 12.08
C MET A 167 6.47 1.13 12.65
N ASP A 168 7.71 1.52 12.35
CA ASP A 168 8.88 0.89 12.93
C ASP A 168 9.31 1.62 14.22
N LEU A 169 9.15 0.97 15.34
CA LEU A 169 9.59 1.45 16.65
C LEU A 169 10.78 0.65 17.20
N ARG A 170 11.44 -0.17 16.40
CA ARG A 170 12.63 -0.90 16.86
C ARG A 170 13.71 0.08 17.28
N GLY A 171 14.26 -0.11 18.48
CA GLY A 171 15.21 0.82 19.08
C GLY A 171 14.63 2.16 19.55
N PHE A 172 13.30 2.33 19.55
CA PHE A 172 12.64 3.54 20.05
C PHE A 172 12.94 3.77 21.53
N GLN A 173 13.23 5.03 21.87
CA GLN A 173 13.46 5.49 23.24
C GLN A 173 12.57 6.68 23.58
N ALA A 174 12.30 6.89 24.88
CA ALA A 174 11.43 7.98 25.36
C ALA A 174 11.86 9.38 24.89
N HIS A 175 13.14 9.60 24.57
CA HIS A 175 13.64 10.87 24.08
C HIS A 175 13.38 11.14 22.59
N ASN A 176 12.94 10.14 21.82
CA ASN A 176 12.61 10.30 20.40
C ASN A 176 11.29 11.06 20.24
N ALA A 177 11.35 12.40 20.33
CA ALA A 177 10.18 13.27 20.33
C ALA A 177 9.33 13.15 19.05
N GLY A 178 9.96 12.96 17.87
CA GLY A 178 9.27 12.76 16.60
C GLY A 178 8.37 11.52 16.64
N CYS A 179 8.91 10.37 17.04
CA CYS A 179 8.13 9.12 17.12
C CYS A 179 7.00 9.19 18.16
N ARG A 180 7.22 9.90 19.27
CA ARG A 180 6.15 10.15 20.24
C ARG A 180 5.02 11.00 19.66
N TYR A 181 5.37 12.01 18.88
CA TYR A 181 4.38 12.82 18.16
C TYR A 181 3.60 11.99 17.13
N GLU A 182 4.29 11.13 16.36
CA GLU A 182 3.68 10.21 15.40
C GLU A 182 2.69 9.28 16.11
N LEU A 183 3.11 8.62 17.19
CA LEU A 183 2.25 7.75 18.00
C LEU A 183 1.01 8.48 18.52
N GLY A 184 1.16 9.68 19.07
CA GLY A 184 0.05 10.51 19.54
C GLY A 184 -0.93 10.90 18.42
N THR A 185 -0.39 11.24 17.24
CA THR A 185 -1.20 11.56 16.05
C THR A 185 -2.01 10.33 15.58
N LEU A 186 -1.38 9.15 15.55
CA LEU A 186 -2.05 7.90 15.20
C LEU A 186 -3.11 7.49 16.23
N ALA A 187 -2.82 7.69 17.51
CA ALA A 187 -3.76 7.40 18.60
C ALA A 187 -5.01 8.28 18.53
N SER A 188 -4.83 9.56 18.14
CA SER A 188 -5.92 10.56 18.05
C SER A 188 -6.69 10.51 16.73
N ALA A 189 -6.32 9.65 15.78
CA ALA A 189 -6.97 9.61 14.47
C ALA A 189 -8.47 9.29 14.60
N SER A 190 -9.33 10.10 13.98
CA SER A 190 -10.79 9.96 14.08
C SER A 190 -11.35 8.81 13.24
N ARG A 191 -10.64 8.41 12.15
CA ARG A 191 -11.08 7.30 11.30
C ARG A 191 -10.65 5.94 11.83
N ALA A 192 -11.30 4.89 11.36
CA ALA A 192 -10.86 3.52 11.59
C ALA A 192 -9.53 3.29 10.85
N LEU A 193 -8.44 3.36 11.60
CA LEU A 193 -7.07 3.20 11.13
C LEU A 193 -6.46 2.02 11.89
N ARG A 194 -5.87 1.09 11.17
CA ARG A 194 -5.07 0.02 11.77
C ARG A 194 -3.60 0.40 11.73
N VAL A 195 -2.92 0.23 12.84
CA VAL A 195 -1.50 0.54 13.01
C VAL A 195 -0.75 -0.72 13.38
N VAL A 196 0.10 -1.21 12.49
CA VAL A 196 1.01 -2.33 12.76
C VAL A 196 2.33 -1.74 13.22
N VAL A 197 2.72 -2.07 14.44
CA VAL A 197 3.93 -1.56 15.08
C VAL A 197 4.97 -2.66 15.16
N LEU A 198 6.15 -2.39 14.58
CA LEU A 198 7.32 -3.25 14.75
C LEU A 198 8.10 -2.80 15.97
N SER A 199 8.45 -3.73 16.83
CA SER A 199 9.23 -3.50 18.04
C SER A 199 10.29 -4.58 18.21
N ASP A 200 11.27 -4.33 19.05
CA ASP A 200 12.33 -5.26 19.43
C ASP A 200 12.63 -5.17 20.94
N GLY A 201 13.64 -5.90 21.40
CA GLY A 201 14.06 -5.89 22.79
C GLY A 201 14.64 -4.54 23.27
N GLN A 202 14.93 -3.60 22.38
CA GLN A 202 15.43 -2.26 22.72
C GLN A 202 14.30 -1.21 22.71
N THR A 203 13.11 -1.55 22.26
CA THR A 203 11.97 -0.64 22.21
C THR A 203 11.46 -0.31 23.61
N ASP A 204 11.45 0.97 23.98
CA ASP A 204 10.80 1.46 25.21
C ASP A 204 9.27 1.39 25.07
N ARG A 205 8.73 0.20 25.33
CA ARG A 205 7.30 -0.07 25.24
C ARG A 205 6.48 0.73 26.25
N ALA A 206 7.05 1.09 27.40
CA ALA A 206 6.35 1.88 28.41
C ALA A 206 6.10 3.31 27.90
N ALA A 207 7.13 3.95 27.37
CA ALA A 207 7.00 5.27 26.75
C ALA A 207 6.06 5.26 25.54
N ALA A 208 6.12 4.21 24.71
CA ALA A 208 5.22 4.06 23.57
C ALA A 208 3.76 3.87 24.03
N ALA A 209 3.50 2.99 25.01
CA ALA A 209 2.17 2.77 25.59
C ALA A 209 1.59 4.06 26.18
N GLN A 210 2.41 4.87 26.85
CA GLN A 210 1.99 6.17 27.36
C GLN A 210 1.54 7.11 26.23
N ALA A 211 2.29 7.14 25.12
CA ALA A 211 1.97 8.00 23.98
C ALA A 211 0.65 7.63 23.30
N ILE A 212 0.21 6.38 23.37
CA ILE A 212 -1.02 5.87 22.76
C ILE A 212 -2.13 5.56 23.76
N ALA A 213 -2.02 5.98 25.02
CA ALA A 213 -2.96 5.61 26.09
C ALA A 213 -4.44 5.97 25.80
N HIS A 214 -4.68 6.96 24.94
CA HIS A 214 -6.00 7.42 24.53
C HIS A 214 -6.51 6.82 23.21
N ALA A 215 -5.77 5.86 22.63
CA ALA A 215 -6.14 5.25 21.36
C ALA A 215 -7.39 4.37 21.48
N ALA A 216 -8.14 4.27 20.39
CA ALA A 216 -9.25 3.32 20.31
C ALA A 216 -8.75 1.87 20.52
N PRO A 217 -9.50 1.04 21.23
CA PRO A 217 -9.15 -0.37 21.44
C PRO A 217 -8.89 -1.10 20.11
N GLY A 218 -7.84 -1.92 20.05
CA GLY A 218 -7.50 -2.72 18.88
C GLY A 218 -6.89 -1.95 17.71
N ARG A 219 -6.65 -0.63 17.85
CA ARG A 219 -6.02 0.17 16.78
C ARG A 219 -4.57 -0.22 16.51
N PHE A 220 -3.81 -0.56 17.56
CA PHE A 220 -2.39 -0.88 17.49
C PHE A 220 -2.16 -2.38 17.64
N GLU A 221 -1.57 -2.98 16.62
CA GLU A 221 -1.12 -4.37 16.61
C GLU A 221 0.41 -4.39 16.71
N TRP A 222 0.93 -5.02 17.75
CA TRP A 222 2.35 -5.04 18.07
C TRP A 222 2.98 -6.35 17.61
N LEU A 223 4.04 -6.24 16.81
CA LEU A 223 4.85 -7.37 16.37
C LEU A 223 6.27 -7.23 16.90
N ASP A 224 6.74 -8.25 17.60
CA ASP A 224 8.13 -8.34 18.01
C ASP A 224 8.98 -8.91 16.87
N ILE A 225 9.82 -8.04 16.30
CA ILE A 225 10.61 -8.32 15.09
C ILE A 225 12.10 -8.12 15.43
N ALA A 226 12.70 -9.09 16.10
CA ALA A 226 14.12 -9.06 16.43
C ALA A 226 15.03 -9.39 15.23
N ARG A 227 14.51 -10.04 14.17
CA ARG A 227 15.27 -10.46 12.98
C ARG A 227 14.44 -10.27 11.71
N ASN A 228 15.13 -10.16 10.55
CA ASN A 228 14.48 -9.99 9.26
C ASN A 228 14.34 -11.33 8.51
N GLY A 229 13.59 -12.26 9.10
CA GLY A 229 13.40 -13.59 8.51
C GLY A 229 12.14 -13.71 7.65
N ALA A 230 11.99 -14.83 6.95
CA ALA A 230 10.79 -15.12 6.16
C ALA A 230 9.53 -15.28 7.02
N ARG A 231 9.68 -15.68 8.29
CA ARG A 231 8.59 -15.81 9.24
C ARG A 231 8.07 -14.43 9.66
N GLU A 232 9.00 -13.53 10.00
CA GLU A 232 8.71 -12.17 10.42
C GLU A 232 8.03 -11.39 9.29
N ARG A 233 8.52 -11.50 8.05
CA ARG A 233 7.86 -10.90 6.89
C ARG A 233 6.43 -11.38 6.70
N ARG A 234 6.20 -12.69 6.87
CA ARG A 234 4.83 -13.26 6.78
C ARG A 234 3.94 -12.72 7.88
N ALA A 235 4.44 -12.58 9.10
CA ALA A 235 3.69 -12.01 10.22
C ALA A 235 3.31 -10.54 9.95
N VAL A 236 4.25 -9.72 9.45
CA VAL A 236 3.97 -8.32 9.09
C VAL A 236 2.94 -8.24 7.98
N LEU A 237 3.08 -9.04 6.91
CA LEU A 237 2.10 -9.06 5.83
C LEU A 237 0.72 -9.53 6.32
N ALA A 238 0.65 -10.55 7.15
CA ALA A 238 -0.62 -11.00 7.72
C ALA A 238 -1.28 -9.89 8.54
N ALA A 239 -0.54 -9.16 9.37
CA ALA A 239 -1.06 -8.04 10.13
C ALA A 239 -1.49 -6.85 9.25
N LEU A 240 -0.83 -6.62 8.12
CA LEU A 240 -1.20 -5.55 7.19
C LEU A 240 -2.46 -5.87 6.39
N PHE A 241 -2.69 -7.13 6.03
CA PHE A 241 -3.87 -7.54 5.25
C PHE A 241 -5.08 -7.92 6.12
N GLY A 242 -4.90 -8.17 7.42
CA GLY A 242 -5.92 -8.37 8.46
C GLY A 242 -6.65 -9.65 8.35
#